data_cfca6cd385d66a3b2aae71cd61a1749d
#
_entry.id   cfca6cd385d66a3b2aae71cd61a1749d
#
_cell.length_a   1.000
_cell.length_b   1.000
_cell.length_c   1.000
_cell.angle_alpha   90.00
_cell.angle_beta   90.00
_cell.angle_gamma   90.00
#
_symmetry.space_group_name_H-M   'P 1'
#
loop_
_entity.id
_entity.type
_entity.pdbx_description
1 polymer ?
#
loop_
_entity_poly.entity_id
_entity_poly.type
_entity_poly.pdbx_seq_one_letter_code
_entity_poly.pdbx_strand_id
1 'polypeptide(L)'
;FDSIDYLDEFMDVYKISSSDLTNIPFIKKIAEKGKDIIISTGASNLDEIKLAIDTIEEANEKYTNGEAGIGIMHCVLSYPTDNADANLLMIKNLKDLYPNYEIGYSDHTKPDENMLILTTAYLYGATILEKHYTLDKTLQGNDHYHGMDPDDIRKFNENIKLIKTINGQYDKVPLPCESESRKQARRSIIAKEEIKEGTVISEDMLTYKRPGTGISPSEIDKIIGKKAKIDIAEDELIKYEYLE
;
A
#
# COMPACT_ATOMS: atom_id res chain seq x y z
N PHE A 1 -14.08 35.55 -7.82
CA PHE A 1 -13.03 35.69 -8.84
C PHE A 1 -11.93 36.65 -8.37
N ASP A 2 -12.25 37.80 -7.77
CA ASP A 2 -11.25 38.79 -7.30
C ASP A 2 -10.35 38.20 -6.18
N SER A 3 -10.89 37.30 -5.35
CA SER A 3 -10.14 36.63 -4.31
C SER A 3 -9.04 35.71 -4.86
N ILE A 4 -9.20 35.10 -6.06
CA ILE A 4 -8.19 34.29 -6.71
C ILE A 4 -6.95 35.13 -7.00
N ASP A 5 -7.18 36.33 -7.60
CA ASP A 5 -6.07 37.20 -7.97
C ASP A 5 -5.36 37.79 -6.75
N TYR A 6 -6.11 38.11 -5.70
CA TYR A 6 -5.56 38.63 -4.44
C TYR A 6 -4.76 37.57 -3.65
N LEU A 7 -5.27 36.34 -3.60
CA LEU A 7 -4.64 35.26 -2.82
C LEU A 7 -3.51 34.56 -3.57
N ASP A 8 -3.38 34.76 -4.88
CA ASP A 8 -2.41 34.03 -5.70
C ASP A 8 -0.96 34.15 -5.21
N GLU A 9 -0.56 35.32 -4.71
CA GLU A 9 0.79 35.55 -4.18
C GLU A 9 1.10 34.75 -2.91
N PHE A 10 0.06 34.27 -2.19
CA PHE A 10 0.18 33.48 -0.95
C PHE A 10 -0.07 31.98 -1.15
N MET A 11 -0.44 31.56 -2.35
CA MET A 11 -0.84 30.19 -2.64
C MET A 11 0.22 29.47 -3.45
N ASP A 12 0.75 28.36 -2.93
CA ASP A 12 1.59 27.44 -3.70
C ASP A 12 0.73 26.35 -4.39
N VAL A 13 -0.39 25.99 -3.76
CA VAL A 13 -1.33 24.96 -4.22
C VAL A 13 -2.76 25.49 -4.05
N TYR A 14 -3.59 25.29 -5.06
CA TYR A 14 -5.01 25.59 -4.97
C TYR A 14 -5.82 24.35 -4.61
N LYS A 15 -6.71 24.47 -3.61
CA LYS A 15 -7.69 23.45 -3.29
C LYS A 15 -9.09 23.89 -3.77
N ILE A 16 -9.68 23.10 -4.65
CA ILE A 16 -11.05 23.30 -5.15
C ILE A 16 -11.98 22.32 -4.44
N SER A 17 -13.00 22.85 -3.79
CA SER A 17 -13.98 22.06 -3.04
C SER A 17 -14.91 21.25 -3.96
N SER A 18 -15.54 20.21 -3.43
CA SER A 18 -16.52 19.40 -4.18
C SER A 18 -17.68 20.24 -4.72
N SER A 19 -18.10 21.28 -4.00
CA SER A 19 -19.19 22.17 -4.41
C SER A 19 -18.85 23.02 -5.65
N ASP A 20 -17.55 23.20 -5.91
CA ASP A 20 -17.07 23.99 -7.04
C ASP A 20 -16.55 23.16 -8.22
N LEU A 21 -16.62 21.82 -8.15
CA LEU A 21 -16.08 20.95 -9.21
C LEU A 21 -16.77 21.19 -10.57
N THR A 22 -18.03 21.57 -10.57
CA THR A 22 -18.79 21.88 -11.80
C THR A 22 -18.75 23.37 -12.17
N ASN A 23 -18.08 24.21 -11.38
CA ASN A 23 -17.89 25.64 -11.65
C ASN A 23 -16.72 25.83 -12.62
N ILE A 24 -16.93 25.42 -13.86
CA ILE A 24 -15.90 25.41 -14.91
C ILE A 24 -15.21 26.77 -15.11
N PRO A 25 -15.93 27.93 -15.12
CA PRO A 25 -15.27 29.23 -15.22
C PRO A 25 -14.32 29.54 -14.06
N PHE A 26 -14.64 29.06 -12.85
CA PHE A 26 -13.82 29.23 -11.65
C PHE A 26 -12.56 28.35 -11.73
N ILE A 27 -12.74 27.08 -12.12
CA ILE A 27 -11.64 26.12 -12.32
C ILE A 27 -10.66 26.67 -13.36
N LYS A 28 -11.16 27.13 -14.51
CA LYS A 28 -10.34 27.69 -15.58
C LYS A 28 -9.50 28.86 -15.09
N LYS A 29 -10.11 29.81 -14.36
CA LYS A 29 -9.37 30.97 -13.83
C LYS A 29 -8.26 30.58 -12.86
N ILE A 30 -8.48 29.55 -12.02
CA ILE A 30 -7.45 29.02 -11.12
C ILE A 30 -6.34 28.35 -11.94
N ALA A 31 -6.69 27.51 -12.92
CA ALA A 31 -5.73 26.79 -13.75
C ALA A 31 -4.82 27.72 -14.57
N GLU A 32 -5.32 28.89 -15.01
CA GLU A 32 -4.52 29.92 -15.67
C GLU A 32 -3.34 30.40 -14.82
N LYS A 33 -3.37 30.22 -13.47
CA LYS A 33 -2.25 30.55 -12.58
C LYS A 33 -1.07 29.58 -12.72
N GLY A 34 -1.30 28.35 -13.22
CA GLY A 34 -0.25 27.36 -13.46
C GLY A 34 0.45 26.88 -12.20
N LYS A 35 -0.28 26.76 -11.10
CA LYS A 35 0.15 26.18 -9.81
C LYS A 35 -0.52 24.83 -9.59
N ASP A 36 -0.02 24.01 -8.69
CA ASP A 36 -0.65 22.72 -8.35
C ASP A 36 -2.12 22.91 -7.95
N ILE A 37 -2.97 22.00 -8.40
CA ILE A 37 -4.41 22.02 -8.09
C ILE A 37 -4.82 20.69 -7.47
N ILE A 38 -5.56 20.77 -6.37
CA ILE A 38 -6.24 19.62 -5.75
C ILE A 38 -7.75 19.82 -5.88
N ILE A 39 -8.44 18.87 -6.53
CA ILE A 39 -9.90 18.88 -6.67
C ILE A 39 -10.54 17.80 -5.80
N SER A 40 -11.61 18.13 -5.08
CA SER A 40 -12.46 17.16 -4.38
C SER A 40 -13.67 16.79 -5.24
N THR A 41 -14.03 15.49 -5.26
CA THR A 41 -15.00 14.93 -6.20
C THR A 41 -16.34 14.53 -5.56
N GLY A 42 -16.64 15.04 -4.36
CA GLY A 42 -17.89 14.75 -3.67
C GLY A 42 -19.12 15.14 -4.50
N ALA A 43 -20.14 14.27 -4.50
CA ALA A 43 -21.37 14.38 -5.28
C ALA A 43 -21.17 14.47 -6.81
N SER A 44 -20.01 14.12 -7.35
CA SER A 44 -19.72 14.20 -8.78
C SER A 44 -19.63 12.82 -9.42
N ASN A 45 -20.01 12.74 -10.69
CA ASN A 45 -19.82 11.57 -11.53
C ASN A 45 -18.50 11.67 -12.34
N LEU A 46 -18.13 10.60 -13.03
CA LEU A 46 -16.87 10.53 -13.77
C LEU A 46 -16.78 11.54 -14.94
N ASP A 47 -17.90 11.87 -15.58
CA ASP A 47 -17.93 12.83 -16.69
C ASP A 47 -17.65 14.26 -16.17
N GLU A 48 -18.20 14.61 -15.00
CA GLU A 48 -17.95 15.90 -14.35
C GLU A 48 -16.49 16.02 -13.89
N ILE A 49 -15.92 14.94 -13.33
CA ILE A 49 -14.51 14.89 -12.93
C ILE A 49 -13.62 15.06 -14.15
N LYS A 50 -13.92 14.33 -15.24
CA LYS A 50 -13.17 14.44 -16.48
C LYS A 50 -13.23 15.83 -17.06
N LEU A 51 -14.41 16.45 -17.10
CA LEU A 51 -14.58 17.83 -17.61
C LEU A 51 -13.74 18.83 -16.80
N ALA A 52 -13.68 18.67 -15.48
CA ALA A 52 -12.87 19.53 -14.63
C ALA A 52 -11.37 19.35 -14.93
N ILE A 53 -10.88 18.11 -15.09
CA ILE A 53 -9.49 17.81 -15.43
C ILE A 53 -9.15 18.37 -16.82
N ASP A 54 -9.96 18.07 -17.83
CA ASP A 54 -9.76 18.57 -19.21
C ASP A 54 -9.67 20.12 -19.20
N THR A 55 -10.55 20.80 -18.42
CA THR A 55 -10.51 22.26 -18.28
C THR A 55 -9.21 22.77 -17.67
N ILE A 56 -8.67 22.07 -16.66
CA ILE A 56 -7.39 22.43 -16.03
C ILE A 56 -6.25 22.29 -17.04
N GLU A 57 -6.18 21.16 -17.74
CA GLU A 57 -5.13 20.87 -18.71
C GLU A 57 -5.17 21.83 -19.94
N GLU A 58 -6.37 22.14 -20.42
CA GLU A 58 -6.56 23.08 -21.54
C GLU A 58 -6.22 24.53 -21.18
N ALA A 59 -6.36 24.91 -19.91
CA ALA A 59 -6.13 26.27 -19.45
C ALA A 59 -4.64 26.65 -19.36
N ASN A 60 -3.75 25.67 -19.13
CA ASN A 60 -2.32 25.94 -18.97
C ASN A 60 -1.48 24.69 -19.29
N GLU A 61 -0.51 24.83 -20.19
CA GLU A 61 0.38 23.75 -20.64
C GLU A 61 1.23 23.12 -19.52
N LYS A 62 1.40 23.80 -18.40
CA LYS A 62 2.15 23.29 -17.24
C LYS A 62 1.57 21.98 -16.69
N TYR A 63 0.26 21.75 -16.82
CA TYR A 63 -0.39 20.52 -16.36
C TYR A 63 -0.15 19.33 -17.29
N THR A 64 0.12 19.59 -18.56
CA THR A 64 0.42 18.55 -19.56
C THR A 64 1.90 18.27 -19.72
N ASN A 65 2.77 19.24 -19.40
CA ASN A 65 4.23 19.07 -19.48
C ASN A 65 4.89 18.65 -18.15
N GLY A 66 4.10 18.54 -17.05
CA GLY A 66 4.56 18.09 -15.73
C GLY A 66 5.21 19.16 -14.85
N GLU A 67 5.06 20.45 -15.20
CA GLU A 67 5.51 21.57 -14.36
C GLU A 67 4.54 21.90 -13.23
N ALA A 68 3.25 21.53 -13.37
CA ALA A 68 2.23 21.63 -12.33
C ALA A 68 1.43 20.32 -12.22
N GLY A 69 1.06 19.96 -11.01
CA GLY A 69 0.36 18.71 -10.68
C GLY A 69 -1.15 18.90 -10.50
N ILE A 70 -1.90 17.81 -10.72
CA ILE A 70 -3.32 17.70 -10.38
C ILE A 70 -3.50 16.58 -9.35
N GLY A 71 -4.10 16.89 -8.21
CA GLY A 71 -4.55 15.91 -7.21
C GLY A 71 -6.06 15.72 -7.28
N ILE A 72 -6.52 14.47 -7.30
CA ILE A 72 -7.93 14.10 -7.36
C ILE A 72 -8.30 13.40 -6.06
N MET A 73 -9.22 13.99 -5.27
CA MET A 73 -9.60 13.45 -3.97
C MET A 73 -10.98 12.79 -4.05
N HIS A 74 -11.06 11.49 -3.72
CA HIS A 74 -12.34 10.91 -3.35
C HIS A 74 -12.93 11.67 -2.16
N CYS A 75 -14.20 11.96 -2.21
CA CYS A 75 -14.90 12.71 -1.19
C CYS A 75 -16.39 12.32 -1.20
N VAL A 76 -17.02 12.33 -0.04
CA VAL A 76 -18.48 12.25 0.09
C VAL A 76 -18.98 13.55 0.65
N LEU A 77 -19.87 14.25 -0.09
CA LEU A 77 -20.42 15.54 0.27
C LEU A 77 -21.58 15.38 1.27
N SER A 78 -21.25 14.89 2.45
CA SER A 78 -22.20 14.74 3.59
C SER A 78 -21.45 15.02 4.90
N TYR A 79 -22.04 15.81 5.81
CA TYR A 79 -21.40 16.33 7.02
C TYR A 79 -22.22 16.03 8.28
N PRO A 80 -21.87 15.00 9.07
CA PRO A 80 -20.83 13.99 8.81
C PRO A 80 -21.27 12.97 7.77
N THR A 81 -20.30 12.32 7.15
CA THR A 81 -20.53 11.11 6.35
C THR A 81 -20.68 9.91 7.28
N ASP A 82 -21.70 9.09 7.07
CA ASP A 82 -21.82 7.80 7.75
C ASP A 82 -20.73 6.85 7.26
N ASN A 83 -20.22 6.01 8.16
CA ASN A 83 -19.13 5.06 7.81
C ASN A 83 -19.51 4.14 6.64
N ALA A 84 -20.79 3.75 6.51
CA ALA A 84 -21.29 2.93 5.42
C ALA A 84 -21.21 3.63 4.05
N ASP A 85 -21.23 4.97 4.04
CA ASP A 85 -21.20 5.80 2.84
C ASP A 85 -19.80 6.31 2.48
N ALA A 86 -18.78 6.03 3.31
CA ALA A 86 -17.41 6.46 3.04
C ALA A 86 -16.84 5.90 1.73
N ASN A 87 -17.27 4.72 1.31
CA ASN A 87 -16.97 4.10 0.00
C ASN A 87 -15.49 4.17 -0.42
N LEU A 88 -14.58 3.86 0.48
CA LEU A 88 -13.14 4.04 0.27
C LEU A 88 -12.56 3.28 -0.95
N LEU A 89 -13.26 2.26 -1.46
CA LEU A 89 -12.84 1.57 -2.69
C LEU A 89 -12.87 2.50 -3.91
N MET A 90 -13.60 3.62 -3.87
CA MET A 90 -13.56 4.63 -4.93
C MET A 90 -12.18 5.27 -5.07
N ILE A 91 -11.35 5.28 -4.03
CA ILE A 91 -9.94 5.71 -4.10
C ILE A 91 -9.17 4.84 -5.08
N LYS A 92 -9.35 3.49 -5.00
CA LYS A 92 -8.71 2.56 -5.92
C LYS A 92 -9.23 2.73 -7.34
N ASN A 93 -10.54 2.92 -7.50
CA ASN A 93 -11.15 3.15 -8.80
C ASN A 93 -10.60 4.42 -9.47
N LEU A 94 -10.51 5.54 -8.72
CA LEU A 94 -9.90 6.76 -9.23
C LEU A 94 -8.42 6.55 -9.61
N LYS A 95 -7.67 5.77 -8.82
CA LYS A 95 -6.28 5.46 -9.13
C LYS A 95 -6.12 4.64 -10.40
N ASP A 96 -7.03 3.70 -10.64
CA ASP A 96 -7.03 2.87 -11.87
C ASP A 96 -7.42 3.70 -13.10
N LEU A 97 -8.37 4.63 -12.96
CA LEU A 97 -8.84 5.49 -14.05
C LEU A 97 -7.87 6.66 -14.35
N TYR A 98 -7.18 7.15 -13.34
CA TYR A 98 -6.31 8.32 -13.40
C TYR A 98 -4.89 8.00 -12.89
N PRO A 99 -4.15 7.08 -13.52
CA PRO A 99 -2.88 6.57 -13.01
C PRO A 99 -1.74 7.62 -13.02
N ASN A 100 -1.90 8.70 -13.76
CA ASN A 100 -0.91 9.78 -13.89
C ASN A 100 -1.13 10.93 -12.90
N TYR A 101 -2.17 10.85 -12.05
CA TYR A 101 -2.50 11.91 -11.09
C TYR A 101 -2.34 11.41 -9.66
N GLU A 102 -2.08 12.35 -8.75
CA GLU A 102 -2.09 12.05 -7.32
C GLU A 102 -3.52 11.84 -6.84
N ILE A 103 -3.77 10.71 -6.18
CA ILE A 103 -5.09 10.38 -5.66
C ILE A 103 -5.13 10.61 -4.16
N GLY A 104 -6.19 11.28 -3.70
CA GLY A 104 -6.39 11.61 -2.30
C GLY A 104 -7.75 11.18 -1.74
N TYR A 105 -7.96 11.52 -0.50
CA TYR A 105 -9.23 11.36 0.21
C TYR A 105 -9.54 12.59 1.07
N SER A 106 -10.70 13.19 0.86
CA SER A 106 -11.27 14.25 1.70
C SER A 106 -12.36 13.65 2.58
N ASP A 107 -12.05 13.52 3.87
CA ASP A 107 -12.82 12.75 4.84
C ASP A 107 -13.76 13.64 5.67
N HIS A 108 -15.07 13.33 5.62
CA HIS A 108 -16.10 13.95 6.44
C HIS A 108 -16.74 12.98 7.45
N THR A 109 -16.18 11.79 7.65
CA THR A 109 -16.62 10.86 8.69
C THR A 109 -16.27 11.39 10.08
N LYS A 110 -16.94 10.88 11.11
CA LYS A 110 -16.48 11.11 12.49
C LYS A 110 -15.20 10.34 12.74
N PRO A 111 -14.18 10.96 13.40
CA PRO A 111 -12.99 10.23 13.81
C PRO A 111 -13.35 9.05 14.70
N ASP A 112 -12.87 7.88 14.35
CA ASP A 112 -12.92 6.70 15.23
C ASP A 112 -11.66 6.63 16.10
N GLU A 113 -11.74 5.90 17.23
CA GLU A 113 -10.65 5.78 18.23
C GLU A 113 -9.30 5.37 17.60
N ASN A 114 -9.33 4.60 16.52
CA ASN A 114 -8.14 4.07 15.87
C ASN A 114 -7.77 4.81 14.57
N MET A 115 -8.51 5.84 14.19
CA MET A 115 -8.35 6.53 12.91
C MET A 115 -8.35 5.56 11.71
N LEU A 116 -9.23 4.55 11.77
CA LEU A 116 -9.24 3.43 10.83
C LEU A 116 -9.58 3.88 9.41
N ILE A 117 -10.51 4.82 9.26
CA ILE A 117 -10.98 5.30 7.95
C ILE A 117 -9.86 5.99 7.19
N LEU A 118 -9.19 6.98 7.80
CA LEU A 118 -8.03 7.65 7.18
C LEU A 118 -6.86 6.69 6.96
N THR A 119 -6.62 5.78 7.90
CA THR A 119 -5.58 4.75 7.78
C THR A 119 -5.87 3.83 6.60
N THR A 120 -7.13 3.42 6.41
CA THR A 120 -7.55 2.59 5.28
C THR A 120 -7.46 3.35 3.96
N ALA A 121 -7.83 4.63 3.92
CA ALA A 121 -7.66 5.46 2.74
C ALA A 121 -6.19 5.53 2.29
N TYR A 122 -5.27 5.72 3.23
CA TYR A 122 -3.82 5.66 2.96
C TYR A 122 -3.40 4.29 2.41
N LEU A 123 -3.86 3.18 3.00
CA LEU A 123 -3.57 1.83 2.51
C LEU A 123 -4.14 1.55 1.12
N TYR A 124 -5.23 2.20 0.75
CA TYR A 124 -5.81 2.11 -0.61
C TYR A 124 -5.11 3.02 -1.62
N GLY A 125 -4.10 3.76 -1.18
CA GLY A 125 -3.20 4.52 -2.04
C GLY A 125 -3.51 6.01 -2.11
N ALA A 126 -4.30 6.56 -1.18
CA ALA A 126 -4.42 7.99 -1.03
C ALA A 126 -3.10 8.59 -0.53
N THR A 127 -2.51 9.49 -1.32
CA THR A 127 -1.27 10.21 -0.98
C THR A 127 -1.57 11.60 -0.40
N ILE A 128 -2.76 12.14 -0.69
CA ILE A 128 -3.27 13.41 -0.16
C ILE A 128 -4.44 13.09 0.76
N LEU A 129 -4.40 13.59 1.99
CA LEU A 129 -5.46 13.40 2.97
C LEU A 129 -5.91 14.76 3.52
N GLU A 130 -7.21 14.98 3.48
CA GLU A 130 -7.85 16.17 4.01
C GLU A 130 -8.92 15.77 5.04
N LYS A 131 -8.96 16.48 6.15
CA LYS A 131 -10.00 16.29 7.16
C LYS A 131 -10.18 17.57 7.97
N HIS A 132 -11.41 17.84 8.37
CA HIS A 132 -11.71 18.91 9.33
C HIS A 132 -10.87 18.75 10.60
N TYR A 133 -10.43 19.85 11.16
CA TYR A 133 -9.60 19.89 12.36
C TYR A 133 -10.16 20.87 13.39
N THR A 134 -10.11 20.46 14.65
CA THR A 134 -10.52 21.30 15.77
C THR A 134 -9.59 21.09 16.97
N LEU A 135 -9.48 22.07 17.85
CA LEU A 135 -8.82 21.92 19.15
C LEU A 135 -9.75 21.29 20.19
N ASP A 136 -11.06 21.40 20.00
CA ASP A 136 -12.07 20.86 20.92
C ASP A 136 -13.33 20.46 20.15
N LYS A 137 -13.64 19.17 20.16
CA LYS A 137 -14.83 18.58 19.49
C LYS A 137 -16.16 18.98 20.15
N THR A 138 -16.12 19.56 21.36
CA THR A 138 -17.31 19.98 22.10
C THR A 138 -17.77 21.41 21.79
N LEU A 139 -16.97 22.16 21.02
CA LEU A 139 -17.31 23.51 20.60
C LEU A 139 -18.58 23.49 19.75
N GLN A 140 -19.35 24.58 19.88
CA GLN A 140 -20.57 24.78 19.09
C GLN A 140 -20.23 25.10 17.64
N GLY A 141 -20.94 24.47 16.71
CA GLY A 141 -20.76 24.61 15.26
C GLY A 141 -20.83 23.28 14.55
N ASN A 142 -20.97 23.32 13.23
CA ASN A 142 -21.21 22.10 12.46
C ASN A 142 -19.95 21.21 12.29
N ASP A 143 -18.74 21.77 12.34
CA ASP A 143 -17.53 21.08 11.91
C ASP A 143 -16.69 20.50 13.05
N HIS A 144 -16.92 20.98 14.29
CA HIS A 144 -16.10 20.57 15.44
C HIS A 144 -16.27 19.10 15.82
N TYR A 145 -17.51 18.61 15.87
CA TYR A 145 -17.80 17.25 16.38
C TYR A 145 -17.38 16.11 15.45
N HIS A 146 -17.08 16.39 14.18
CA HIS A 146 -16.55 15.43 13.23
C HIS A 146 -15.13 15.76 12.75
N GLY A 147 -14.56 16.88 13.23
CA GLY A 147 -13.17 17.20 13.01
C GLY A 147 -12.21 16.33 13.80
N MET A 148 -10.99 16.18 13.33
CA MET A 148 -9.89 15.61 14.12
C MET A 148 -9.45 16.60 15.20
N ASP A 149 -9.04 16.09 16.34
CA ASP A 149 -8.29 16.83 17.35
C ASP A 149 -6.79 16.43 17.34
N PRO A 150 -5.97 17.06 18.22
CA PRO A 150 -4.55 16.72 18.28
C PRO A 150 -4.24 15.25 18.60
N ASP A 151 -5.11 14.56 19.36
CA ASP A 151 -4.90 13.16 19.72
C ASP A 151 -5.22 12.24 18.54
N ASP A 152 -6.26 12.54 17.77
CA ASP A 152 -6.55 11.82 16.53
C ASP A 152 -5.39 11.92 15.52
N ILE A 153 -4.78 13.12 15.37
CA ILE A 153 -3.63 13.31 14.49
C ILE A 153 -2.42 12.50 14.98
N ARG A 154 -2.16 12.48 16.29
CA ARG A 154 -1.08 11.67 16.85
C ARG A 154 -1.31 10.20 16.56
N LYS A 155 -2.54 9.71 16.80
CA LYS A 155 -2.93 8.32 16.52
C LYS A 155 -2.77 7.95 15.05
N PHE A 156 -3.24 8.81 14.16
CA PHE A 156 -3.07 8.61 12.73
C PHE A 156 -1.58 8.52 12.34
N ASN A 157 -0.74 9.44 12.84
CA ASN A 157 0.69 9.42 12.56
C ASN A 157 1.39 8.17 13.11
N GLU A 158 0.96 7.65 14.27
CA GLU A 158 1.45 6.37 14.81
C GLU A 158 1.10 5.20 13.87
N ASN A 159 -0.15 5.16 13.38
CA ASN A 159 -0.58 4.14 12.42
C ASN A 159 0.27 4.19 11.15
N ILE A 160 0.50 5.38 10.58
CA ILE A 160 1.34 5.54 9.36
C ILE A 160 2.78 5.07 9.61
N LYS A 161 3.37 5.42 10.75
CA LYS A 161 4.71 4.94 11.11
C LYS A 161 4.77 3.42 11.23
N LEU A 162 3.77 2.82 11.89
CA LEU A 162 3.68 1.37 12.03
C LEU A 162 3.52 0.70 10.66
N ILE A 163 2.62 1.18 9.81
CA ILE A 163 2.42 0.67 8.44
C ILE A 163 3.71 0.70 7.63
N LYS A 164 4.44 1.82 7.65
CA LYS A 164 5.73 1.93 6.96
C LYS A 164 6.75 0.89 7.46
N THR A 165 6.71 0.59 8.75
CA THR A 165 7.60 -0.42 9.36
C THR A 165 7.22 -1.84 8.96
N ILE A 166 5.92 -2.19 9.03
CA ILE A 166 5.44 -3.57 8.78
C ILE A 166 5.36 -3.93 7.30
N ASN A 167 5.26 -2.94 6.41
CA ASN A 167 5.26 -3.18 4.96
C ASN A 167 6.55 -3.83 4.46
N GLY A 168 7.69 -3.48 5.07
CA GLY A 168 8.98 -4.08 4.73
C GLY A 168 9.33 -3.95 3.25
N GLN A 169 9.63 -5.07 2.61
CA GLN A 169 10.01 -5.15 1.20
C GLN A 169 8.96 -5.92 0.38
N TYR A 170 8.84 -5.59 -0.90
CA TYR A 170 7.85 -6.18 -1.81
C TYR A 170 8.20 -7.62 -2.20
N ASP A 171 9.48 -7.90 -2.50
CA ASP A 171 9.91 -9.19 -2.99
C ASP A 171 9.90 -10.25 -1.88
N LYS A 172 9.34 -11.44 -2.17
CA LYS A 172 9.31 -12.55 -1.22
C LYS A 172 10.66 -13.27 -1.18
N VAL A 173 11.45 -12.94 -0.17
CA VAL A 173 12.74 -13.58 0.13
C VAL A 173 12.77 -14.08 1.57
N PRO A 174 13.64 -15.03 1.92
CA PRO A 174 13.90 -15.39 3.31
C PRO A 174 14.53 -14.21 4.06
N LEU A 175 13.95 -13.85 5.20
CA LEU A 175 14.47 -12.76 6.02
C LEU A 175 15.67 -13.20 6.87
N PRO A 176 16.60 -12.30 7.21
CA PRO A 176 17.73 -12.61 8.08
C PRO A 176 17.33 -13.26 9.42
N CYS A 177 16.21 -12.83 10.01
CA CYS A 177 15.68 -13.41 11.26
C CYS A 177 15.23 -14.86 11.13
N GLU A 178 14.98 -15.36 9.90
CA GLU A 178 14.58 -16.75 9.63
C GLU A 178 15.79 -17.70 9.44
N SER A 179 17.02 -17.19 9.40
CA SER A 179 18.21 -17.97 9.01
C SER A 179 18.43 -19.19 9.89
N GLU A 180 18.35 -19.04 11.22
CA GLU A 180 18.54 -20.15 12.14
C GLU A 180 17.36 -21.14 12.10
N SER A 181 16.13 -20.62 12.04
CA SER A 181 14.94 -21.46 11.88
C SER A 181 14.98 -22.24 10.57
N ARG A 182 15.44 -21.62 9.48
CA ARG A 182 15.60 -22.27 8.19
C ARG A 182 16.58 -23.46 8.26
N LYS A 183 17.70 -23.26 8.95
CA LYS A 183 18.72 -24.29 9.17
C LYS A 183 18.22 -25.44 10.07
N GLN A 184 17.57 -25.12 11.17
CA GLN A 184 17.18 -26.12 12.18
C GLN A 184 15.84 -26.80 11.91
N ALA A 185 14.87 -26.08 11.33
CA ALA A 185 13.51 -26.59 11.14
C ALA A 185 13.29 -27.31 9.81
N ARG A 186 14.06 -27.01 8.78
CA ARG A 186 13.99 -27.72 7.49
C ARG A 186 14.46 -29.16 7.64
N ARG A 187 14.10 -29.99 6.66
CA ARG A 187 14.48 -31.39 6.62
C ARG A 187 15.61 -31.62 5.61
N SER A 188 16.41 -32.64 5.88
CA SER A 188 17.37 -33.19 4.97
C SER A 188 17.01 -34.64 4.65
N ILE A 189 17.53 -35.17 3.55
CA ILE A 189 17.46 -36.58 3.20
C ILE A 189 18.42 -37.34 4.10
N ILE A 190 17.96 -38.42 4.70
CA ILE A 190 18.63 -39.24 5.71
C ILE A 190 18.49 -40.70 5.29
N ALA A 191 19.48 -41.51 5.58
CA ALA A 191 19.38 -42.96 5.45
C ALA A 191 18.33 -43.49 6.45
N LYS A 192 17.34 -44.22 5.97
CA LYS A 192 16.29 -44.85 6.79
C LYS A 192 16.80 -46.14 7.45
N GLU A 193 17.79 -46.76 6.84
CA GLU A 193 18.47 -47.97 7.25
C GLU A 193 19.92 -47.89 6.85
N GLU A 194 20.78 -48.83 7.29
CA GLU A 194 22.17 -48.87 6.87
C GLU A 194 22.27 -49.14 5.36
N ILE A 195 23.03 -48.33 4.63
CA ILE A 195 23.29 -48.46 3.19
C ILE A 195 24.76 -48.82 3.00
N LYS A 196 25.02 -50.00 2.48
CA LYS A 196 26.40 -50.49 2.24
C LYS A 196 27.03 -49.82 1.02
N GLU A 197 28.37 -49.69 1.05
CA GLU A 197 29.17 -49.28 -0.11
C GLU A 197 28.80 -50.08 -1.35
N GLY A 198 28.69 -49.42 -2.51
CA GLY A 198 28.31 -50.03 -3.79
C GLY A 198 26.79 -50.23 -3.99
N THR A 199 25.96 -49.98 -2.96
CA THR A 199 24.49 -50.09 -3.07
C THR A 199 23.94 -48.96 -3.94
N VAL A 200 23.05 -49.28 -4.87
CA VAL A 200 22.28 -48.30 -5.63
C VAL A 200 21.13 -47.78 -4.74
N ILE A 201 21.10 -46.49 -4.49
CA ILE A 201 20.14 -45.87 -3.60
C ILE A 201 18.76 -45.86 -4.24
N SER A 202 17.78 -46.39 -3.53
CA SER A 202 16.34 -46.33 -3.87
C SER A 202 15.59 -45.48 -2.87
N GLU A 203 14.38 -45.04 -3.22
CA GLU A 203 13.55 -44.15 -2.40
C GLU A 203 13.17 -44.73 -1.04
N ASP A 204 12.92 -46.05 -0.99
CA ASP A 204 12.55 -46.77 0.24
C ASP A 204 13.66 -46.84 1.28
N MET A 205 14.95 -46.65 0.88
CA MET A 205 16.12 -46.56 1.76
C MET A 205 16.26 -45.17 2.41
N LEU A 206 15.43 -44.20 2.05
CA LEU A 206 15.55 -42.82 2.44
C LEU A 206 14.39 -42.37 3.36
N THR A 207 14.66 -41.39 4.21
CA THR A 207 13.69 -40.70 5.01
C THR A 207 14.07 -39.22 5.17
N TYR A 208 13.21 -38.42 5.84
CA TYR A 208 13.38 -36.97 5.91
C TYR A 208 13.29 -36.50 7.34
N LYS A 209 14.40 -36.09 7.95
CA LYS A 209 14.48 -35.60 9.32
C LYS A 209 15.12 -34.19 9.40
N ARG A 210 14.97 -33.52 10.50
CA ARG A 210 15.72 -32.30 10.83
C ARG A 210 17.14 -32.67 11.26
N PRO A 211 18.14 -31.77 11.09
CA PRO A 211 18.10 -30.40 10.61
C PRO A 211 18.15 -30.31 9.08
N GLY A 212 17.96 -29.08 8.53
CA GLY A 212 18.09 -28.77 7.11
C GLY A 212 19.54 -28.46 6.67
N THR A 213 20.51 -29.18 7.20
CA THR A 213 21.95 -28.97 6.93
C THR A 213 22.52 -29.91 5.88
N GLY A 214 21.78 -30.94 5.51
CA GLY A 214 22.13 -31.88 4.44
C GLY A 214 21.40 -31.56 3.14
N ILE A 215 21.30 -32.57 2.25
CA ILE A 215 20.62 -32.44 0.96
C ILE A 215 19.13 -32.25 1.18
N SER A 216 18.55 -31.24 0.50
CA SER A 216 17.12 -30.96 0.57
C SER A 216 16.28 -32.11 0.02
N PRO A 217 15.14 -32.44 0.63
CA PRO A 217 14.17 -33.38 0.05
C PRO A 217 13.74 -33.04 -1.38
N SER A 218 13.77 -31.77 -1.76
CA SER A 218 13.46 -31.32 -3.14
C SER A 218 14.48 -31.77 -4.18
N GLU A 219 15.60 -32.35 -3.75
CA GLU A 219 16.67 -32.86 -4.64
C GLU A 219 16.75 -34.39 -4.68
N ILE A 220 15.71 -35.08 -4.20
CA ILE A 220 15.68 -36.56 -4.12
C ILE A 220 15.96 -37.21 -5.46
N ASP A 221 15.46 -36.71 -6.57
CA ASP A 221 15.67 -37.24 -7.91
C ASP A 221 17.14 -37.23 -8.34
N LYS A 222 17.97 -36.39 -7.70
CA LYS A 222 19.41 -36.33 -7.94
C LYS A 222 20.19 -37.43 -7.19
N ILE A 223 19.53 -38.13 -6.28
CA ILE A 223 20.12 -39.09 -5.37
C ILE A 223 19.71 -40.52 -5.72
N ILE A 224 18.42 -40.71 -6.04
CA ILE A 224 17.92 -42.02 -6.48
C ILE A 224 18.69 -42.51 -7.71
N GLY A 225 19.11 -43.76 -7.66
CA GLY A 225 19.89 -44.41 -8.72
C GLY A 225 21.41 -44.18 -8.65
N LYS A 226 21.88 -43.31 -7.76
CA LYS A 226 23.32 -43.18 -7.48
C LYS A 226 23.81 -44.33 -6.60
N LYS A 227 25.12 -44.64 -6.67
CA LYS A 227 25.75 -45.61 -5.79
C LYS A 227 26.37 -44.95 -4.57
N ALA A 228 26.28 -45.62 -3.42
CA ALA A 228 27.02 -45.26 -2.23
C ALA A 228 28.51 -45.58 -2.40
N LYS A 229 29.39 -44.62 -2.16
CA LYS A 229 30.86 -44.78 -2.18
C LYS A 229 31.41 -45.28 -0.86
N ILE A 230 30.64 -45.20 0.20
CA ILE A 230 30.97 -45.60 1.57
C ILE A 230 29.76 -46.22 2.23
N ASP A 231 29.98 -46.95 3.32
CA ASP A 231 28.88 -47.35 4.22
C ASP A 231 28.24 -46.07 4.84
N ILE A 232 26.92 -45.98 4.77
CA ILE A 232 26.12 -44.88 5.37
C ILE A 232 25.26 -45.50 6.47
N ALA A 233 25.41 -45.03 7.70
CA ALA A 233 24.69 -45.57 8.83
C ALA A 233 23.20 -45.18 8.80
N GLU A 234 22.34 -45.93 9.47
CA GLU A 234 20.94 -45.50 9.75
C GLU A 234 20.93 -44.15 10.44
N ASP A 235 20.00 -43.33 10.09
CA ASP A 235 19.82 -41.93 10.58
C ASP A 235 20.94 -40.96 10.21
N GLU A 236 21.90 -41.36 9.34
CA GLU A 236 22.93 -40.45 8.85
C GLU A 236 22.41 -39.56 7.72
N LEU A 237 22.88 -38.31 7.68
CA LEU A 237 22.61 -37.35 6.61
C LEU A 237 23.25 -37.82 5.30
N ILE A 238 22.46 -37.95 4.24
CA ILE A 238 23.01 -38.19 2.91
C ILE A 238 23.74 -36.93 2.44
N LYS A 239 24.97 -37.12 1.92
CA LYS A 239 25.80 -36.05 1.38
C LYS A 239 26.21 -36.39 -0.06
N TYR A 240 26.38 -35.39 -0.90
CA TYR A 240 26.82 -35.60 -2.28
C TYR A 240 28.20 -36.29 -2.37
N GLU A 241 29.10 -36.06 -1.40
CA GLU A 241 30.42 -36.70 -1.32
C GLU A 241 30.36 -38.21 -1.09
N TYR A 242 29.24 -38.73 -0.57
CA TYR A 242 29.01 -40.16 -0.36
C TYR A 242 28.48 -40.86 -1.61
N LEU A 243 28.24 -40.16 -2.71
CA LEU A 243 27.56 -40.67 -3.90
C LEU A 243 28.43 -40.57 -5.15
N GLU A 244 28.27 -41.54 -6.06
CA GLU A 244 28.87 -41.52 -7.41
C GLU A 244 27.80 -41.53 -8.51
#